data_12d9f86639db8bdb60985e153b9a8420
#
_entry.id   12d9f86639db8bdb60985e153b9a8420
#
_cell.length_a   1.000
_cell.length_b   1.000
_cell.length_c   1.000
_cell.angle_alpha   90.00
_cell.angle_beta   90.00
_cell.angle_gamma   90.00
#
_symmetry.space_group_name_H-M   'P 1'
#
loop_
_entity.id
_entity.type
_entity.pdbx_description
1 polymer ?
#
loop_
_entity_poly.entity_id
_entity_poly.type
_entity_poly.pdbx_seq_one_letter_code
_entity_poly.pdbx_strand_id
1 'polypeptide(L)'
;MQVVVFFRCCCFCICVFMCAVMLNKVCLQVTVEGKAGGSAVLPCSSIDNGLKNEDITVYWRHNSSQNVYDIIEGKGSVEKQDPAYKNRAETFPKEYMKGNFSLKLNNLQYNDAGKYICYITKAHQNPSTRLFVKDRGNHGTATRAERIASFLILLHTLQYI
;
A
#
# COMPACT_ATOMS: atom_id res chain seq x y z
N MET A 1 4.42 33.93 -44.09
CA MET A 1 5.27 32.89 -43.42
C MET A 1 5.22 32.91 -41.87
N GLN A 2 4.40 33.80 -41.27
CA GLN A 2 4.25 33.89 -39.79
C GLN A 2 3.11 33.05 -39.19
N VAL A 3 2.15 32.60 -39.94
CA VAL A 3 0.97 31.86 -39.43
C VAL A 3 1.31 30.42 -39.04
N VAL A 4 2.29 29.80 -39.69
CA VAL A 4 2.69 28.40 -39.44
C VAL A 4 3.45 28.23 -38.11
N VAL A 5 4.17 29.27 -37.67
CA VAL A 5 4.93 29.25 -36.41
C VAL A 5 3.98 29.35 -35.21
N PHE A 6 2.90 30.12 -35.30
CA PHE A 6 1.91 30.26 -34.24
C PHE A 6 1.12 28.96 -34.01
N PHE A 7 0.78 28.22 -35.07
CA PHE A 7 0.09 26.94 -34.94
C PHE A 7 0.97 25.84 -34.29
N ARG A 8 2.27 25.82 -34.57
CA ARG A 8 3.18 24.85 -33.95
C ARG A 8 3.41 25.14 -32.47
N CYS A 9 3.47 26.38 -32.07
CA CYS A 9 3.65 26.78 -30.68
C CYS A 9 2.39 26.47 -29.84
N CYS A 10 1.20 26.70 -30.41
CA CYS A 10 -0.08 26.42 -29.76
C CYS A 10 -0.30 24.92 -29.56
N CYS A 11 0.02 24.06 -30.54
CA CYS A 11 -0.02 22.60 -30.38
C CYS A 11 0.95 22.10 -29.31
N PHE A 12 2.17 22.68 -29.23
CA PHE A 12 3.13 22.29 -28.23
C PHE A 12 2.67 22.67 -26.82
N CYS A 13 2.11 23.87 -26.64
CA CYS A 13 1.54 24.31 -25.37
C CYS A 13 0.34 23.47 -24.96
N ILE A 14 -0.55 23.11 -25.90
CA ILE A 14 -1.70 22.25 -25.63
C ILE A 14 -1.25 20.83 -25.25
N CYS A 15 -0.25 20.27 -25.95
CA CYS A 15 0.32 18.96 -25.60
C CYS A 15 0.99 18.95 -24.23
N VAL A 16 1.74 20.00 -23.87
CA VAL A 16 2.39 20.13 -22.55
C VAL A 16 1.33 20.30 -21.46
N PHE A 17 0.28 21.10 -21.71
CA PHE A 17 -0.81 21.29 -20.76
C PHE A 17 -1.65 20.00 -20.58
N MET A 18 -1.94 19.27 -21.66
CA MET A 18 -2.61 17.98 -21.61
C MET A 18 -1.74 16.93 -20.91
N CYS A 19 -0.43 16.93 -21.11
CA CYS A 19 0.49 16.06 -20.41
C CYS A 19 0.55 16.38 -18.90
N ALA A 20 0.56 17.66 -18.52
CA ALA A 20 0.52 18.10 -17.13
C ALA A 20 -0.80 17.72 -16.43
N VAL A 21 -1.93 17.77 -17.14
CA VAL A 21 -3.24 17.37 -16.61
C VAL A 21 -3.33 15.84 -16.46
N MET A 22 -2.69 15.07 -17.35
CA MET A 22 -2.64 13.61 -17.23
C MET A 22 -1.73 13.12 -16.10
N LEU A 23 -0.70 13.90 -15.74
CA LEU A 23 0.20 13.59 -14.60
C LEU A 23 -0.48 13.75 -13.22
N ASN A 24 -1.59 14.49 -13.14
CA ASN A 24 -2.34 14.67 -11.88
C ASN A 24 -3.24 13.47 -11.48
N LYS A 25 -3.27 12.41 -12.29
CA LYS A 25 -3.95 11.14 -11.97
C LYS A 25 -2.98 9.98 -11.70
N VAL A 26 -1.77 10.27 -11.26
CA VAL A 26 -0.95 9.21 -10.63
C VAL A 26 -1.63 8.90 -9.30
N CYS A 27 -2.55 7.95 -9.31
CA CYS A 27 -3.04 7.30 -8.11
C CYS A 27 -1.80 6.63 -7.47
N LEU A 28 -1.20 7.31 -6.48
CA LEU A 28 -0.04 6.80 -5.76
C LEU A 28 -0.53 5.56 -5.00
N GLN A 29 -0.38 4.39 -5.62
CA GLN A 29 -0.68 3.13 -4.96
C GLN A 29 0.34 2.94 -3.84
N VAL A 30 -0.11 3.05 -2.60
CA VAL A 30 0.73 2.78 -1.44
C VAL A 30 1.12 1.31 -1.44
N THR A 31 2.40 1.05 -1.25
CA THR A 31 2.95 -0.29 -1.13
C THR A 31 3.49 -0.49 0.27
N VAL A 32 3.13 -1.61 0.89
CA VAL A 32 3.63 -2.03 2.21
C VAL A 32 4.28 -3.40 2.07
N GLU A 33 5.41 -3.57 2.71
CA GLU A 33 6.12 -4.85 2.77
C GLU A 33 6.12 -5.39 4.20
N GLY A 34 5.83 -6.66 4.34
CA GLY A 34 5.90 -7.38 5.61
C GLY A 34 6.67 -8.68 5.47
N LYS A 35 7.11 -9.24 6.60
CA LYS A 35 7.75 -10.57 6.65
C LYS A 35 6.75 -11.60 7.12
N ALA A 36 6.78 -12.80 6.58
CA ALA A 36 5.94 -13.91 7.01
C ALA A 36 6.08 -14.15 8.54
N GLY A 37 4.95 -14.28 9.23
CA GLY A 37 4.87 -14.36 10.70
C GLY A 37 5.08 -13.04 11.44
N GLY A 38 5.40 -11.94 10.75
CA GLY A 38 5.47 -10.59 11.31
C GLY A 38 4.15 -9.85 11.28
N SER A 39 4.20 -8.53 11.34
CA SER A 39 3.02 -7.67 11.22
C SER A 39 3.25 -6.54 10.20
N ALA A 40 2.16 -6.03 9.65
CA ALA A 40 2.18 -4.85 8.79
C ALA A 40 1.03 -3.91 9.17
N VAL A 41 1.25 -2.60 8.98
CA VAL A 41 0.21 -1.58 9.10
C VAL A 41 -0.11 -1.07 7.71
N LEU A 42 -1.36 -1.22 7.30
CA LEU A 42 -1.89 -0.75 6.03
C LEU A 42 -2.52 0.62 6.27
N PRO A 43 -2.00 1.71 5.69
CA PRO A 43 -2.47 3.06 5.98
C PRO A 43 -3.85 3.31 5.37
N CYS A 44 -4.72 3.95 6.14
CA CYS A 44 -5.98 4.51 5.69
C CYS A 44 -6.31 5.72 6.55
N SER A 45 -6.47 6.89 5.93
CA SER A 45 -6.82 8.13 6.63
C SER A 45 -7.82 8.95 5.85
N SER A 46 -8.68 9.67 6.57
CA SER A 46 -9.52 10.73 6.03
C SER A 46 -8.93 12.08 6.38
N ILE A 47 -9.06 13.02 5.46
CA ILE A 47 -8.72 14.44 5.69
C ILE A 47 -9.84 15.21 6.40
N ASP A 48 -11.02 14.62 6.57
CA ASP A 48 -12.14 15.29 7.23
C ASP A 48 -11.87 15.41 8.73
N ASN A 49 -11.74 16.66 9.19
CA ASN A 49 -11.63 17.00 10.59
C ASN A 49 -13.05 17.19 11.17
N GLY A 50 -13.32 16.60 12.32
CA GLY A 50 -14.60 16.76 13.02
C GLY A 50 -15.60 15.62 12.78
N LEU A 51 -15.11 14.43 12.44
CA LEU A 51 -15.92 13.22 12.38
C LEU A 51 -16.51 12.90 13.76
N LYS A 52 -17.80 12.59 13.80
CA LYS A 52 -18.44 11.99 14.97
C LYS A 52 -18.42 10.47 14.84
N ASN A 53 -18.46 9.75 15.97
CA ASN A 53 -18.45 8.28 15.93
C ASN A 53 -19.56 7.71 15.05
N GLU A 54 -20.76 8.27 15.11
CA GLU A 54 -21.93 7.85 14.30
C GLU A 54 -21.70 7.97 12.77
N ASP A 55 -20.76 8.84 12.36
CA ASP A 55 -20.40 9.09 10.96
C ASP A 55 -19.31 8.15 10.45
N ILE A 56 -18.62 7.45 11.35
CA ILE A 56 -17.45 6.66 11.02
C ILE A 56 -17.87 5.25 10.62
N THR A 57 -17.99 5.02 9.31
CA THR A 57 -18.19 3.68 8.76
C THR A 57 -17.13 3.41 7.70
N VAL A 58 -16.32 2.38 7.96
CA VAL A 58 -15.17 2.01 7.12
C VAL A 58 -15.15 0.51 6.91
N TYR A 59 -14.92 0.09 5.67
CA TYR A 59 -14.84 -1.32 5.31
C TYR A 59 -13.48 -1.66 4.73
N TRP A 60 -12.76 -2.58 5.34
CA TRP A 60 -11.53 -3.13 4.81
C TRP A 60 -11.79 -4.39 4.00
N ARG A 61 -11.34 -4.40 2.75
CA ARG A 61 -11.53 -5.53 1.83
C ARG A 61 -10.20 -5.94 1.20
N HIS A 62 -9.96 -7.24 1.11
CA HIS A 62 -8.82 -7.82 0.43
C HIS A 62 -9.25 -8.38 -0.92
N ASN A 63 -8.50 -8.08 -1.99
CA ASN A 63 -8.79 -8.47 -3.36
C ASN A 63 -10.26 -8.22 -3.78
N SER A 64 -10.86 -7.14 -3.24
CA SER A 64 -12.21 -6.65 -3.51
C SER A 64 -13.36 -7.52 -2.99
N SER A 65 -13.14 -8.69 -2.43
CA SER A 65 -14.19 -9.63 -2.03
C SER A 65 -14.12 -10.09 -0.56
N GLN A 66 -12.93 -10.31 -0.02
CA GLN A 66 -12.78 -10.81 1.33
C GLN A 66 -12.96 -9.72 2.37
N ASN A 67 -13.79 -9.97 3.37
CA ASN A 67 -14.04 -9.06 4.48
C ASN A 67 -12.89 -9.18 5.50
N VAL A 68 -12.07 -8.15 5.61
CA VAL A 68 -10.92 -8.15 6.53
C VAL A 68 -11.31 -7.59 7.88
N TYR A 69 -11.95 -6.42 7.91
CA TYR A 69 -12.36 -5.75 9.13
C TYR A 69 -13.37 -4.65 8.80
N ASP A 70 -14.36 -4.46 9.67
CA ASP A 70 -15.34 -3.40 9.53
C ASP A 70 -15.30 -2.47 10.74
N ILE A 71 -15.48 -1.18 10.51
CA ILE A 71 -15.73 -0.17 11.53
C ILE A 71 -17.11 0.38 11.23
N ILE A 72 -18.05 0.23 12.16
CA ILE A 72 -19.43 0.65 12.00
C ILE A 72 -19.77 1.59 13.15
N GLU A 73 -20.18 2.81 12.82
CA GLU A 73 -20.50 3.86 13.82
C GLU A 73 -19.38 4.03 14.86
N GLY A 74 -18.13 4.06 14.38
CA GLY A 74 -16.95 4.22 15.23
C GLY A 74 -16.60 3.03 16.11
N LYS A 75 -17.20 1.87 15.87
CA LYS A 75 -16.93 0.63 16.60
C LYS A 75 -16.44 -0.46 15.68
N GLY A 76 -15.42 -1.20 16.11
CA GLY A 76 -14.94 -2.37 15.36
C GLY A 76 -16.00 -3.46 15.31
N SER A 77 -16.22 -4.05 14.14
CA SER A 77 -17.13 -5.17 13.92
C SER A 77 -16.42 -6.30 13.19
N VAL A 78 -16.54 -7.50 13.73
CA VAL A 78 -15.98 -8.74 13.19
C VAL A 78 -17.07 -9.74 12.77
N GLU A 79 -18.32 -9.32 12.75
CA GLU A 79 -19.48 -10.17 12.45
C GLU A 79 -19.37 -10.83 11.07
N LYS A 80 -18.91 -10.06 10.08
CA LYS A 80 -18.74 -10.52 8.69
C LYS A 80 -17.29 -10.80 8.33
N GLN A 81 -16.38 -10.85 9.32
CA GLN A 81 -14.97 -11.06 9.09
C GLN A 81 -14.72 -12.45 8.50
N ASP A 82 -13.92 -12.48 7.43
CA ASP A 82 -13.45 -13.73 6.84
C ASP A 82 -12.60 -14.50 7.87
N PRO A 83 -12.81 -15.82 8.03
CA PRO A 83 -12.08 -16.66 8.99
C PRO A 83 -10.54 -16.53 8.89
N ALA A 84 -10.02 -16.26 7.71
CA ALA A 84 -8.59 -16.07 7.49
C ALA A 84 -7.99 -14.90 8.29
N TYR A 85 -8.80 -13.89 8.67
CA TYR A 85 -8.35 -12.70 9.40
C TYR A 85 -8.71 -12.71 10.89
N LYS A 86 -9.41 -13.72 11.34
CA LYS A 86 -9.86 -13.83 12.74
C LYS A 86 -8.67 -13.75 13.70
N ASN A 87 -8.77 -12.86 14.70
CA ASN A 87 -7.75 -12.60 15.72
C ASN A 87 -6.39 -12.08 15.17
N ARG A 88 -6.32 -11.71 13.90
CA ARG A 88 -5.09 -11.19 13.27
C ARG A 88 -5.22 -9.76 12.78
N ALA A 89 -6.44 -9.29 12.54
CA ALA A 89 -6.72 -7.94 12.05
C ALA A 89 -7.20 -7.06 13.20
N GLU A 90 -6.58 -5.91 13.37
CA GLU A 90 -6.91 -4.91 14.38
C GLU A 90 -6.76 -3.49 13.83
N THR A 91 -7.43 -2.54 14.44
CA THR A 91 -7.40 -1.12 14.09
C THR A 91 -7.10 -0.28 15.32
N PHE A 92 -7.09 1.05 15.19
CA PHE A 92 -6.70 1.98 16.26
C PHE A 92 -7.91 2.82 16.74
N PRO A 93 -8.83 2.30 17.57
CA PRO A 93 -10.08 2.99 17.94
C PRO A 93 -9.89 4.39 18.54
N LYS A 94 -8.80 4.59 19.29
CA LYS A 94 -8.47 5.89 19.90
C LYS A 94 -8.12 6.98 18.87
N GLU A 95 -7.87 6.57 17.63
CA GLU A 95 -7.45 7.47 16.55
C GLU A 95 -8.54 7.70 15.50
N TYR A 96 -9.69 7.05 15.61
CA TYR A 96 -10.78 7.19 14.65
C TYR A 96 -11.25 8.66 14.52
N MET A 97 -11.36 9.38 15.63
CA MET A 97 -11.75 10.77 15.65
C MET A 97 -10.71 11.70 14.98
N LYS A 98 -9.49 11.23 14.79
CA LYS A 98 -8.43 11.92 14.04
C LYS A 98 -8.39 11.50 12.56
N GLY A 99 -9.36 10.70 12.12
CA GLY A 99 -9.43 10.19 10.75
C GLY A 99 -8.45 9.06 10.44
N ASN A 100 -7.81 8.43 11.43
CA ASN A 100 -6.92 7.29 11.20
C ASN A 100 -7.69 5.97 11.33
N PHE A 101 -7.88 5.29 10.19
CA PHE A 101 -8.57 4.01 10.07
C PHE A 101 -7.62 2.88 9.62
N SER A 102 -6.32 3.08 9.81
CA SER A 102 -5.31 2.10 9.41
C SER A 102 -5.57 0.73 10.00
N LEU A 103 -5.27 -0.30 9.21
CA LEU A 103 -5.42 -1.70 9.57
C LEU A 103 -4.05 -2.28 9.93
N LYS A 104 -3.93 -2.88 11.11
CA LYS A 104 -2.77 -3.68 11.48
C LYS A 104 -3.11 -5.16 11.28
N LEU A 105 -2.30 -5.86 10.51
CA LEU A 105 -2.42 -7.28 10.28
C LEU A 105 -1.23 -8.01 10.91
N ASN A 106 -1.54 -8.90 11.84
CA ASN A 106 -0.55 -9.67 12.60
C ASN A 106 -0.39 -11.07 12.01
N ASN A 107 0.72 -11.72 12.32
CA ASN A 107 1.05 -13.07 11.88
C ASN A 107 0.85 -13.25 10.38
N LEU A 108 1.56 -12.43 9.59
CA LEU A 108 1.43 -12.39 8.15
C LEU A 108 1.68 -13.74 7.50
N GLN A 109 0.78 -14.12 6.59
CA GLN A 109 0.86 -15.31 5.76
C GLN A 109 1.09 -14.90 4.31
N TYR A 110 1.63 -15.79 3.49
CA TYR A 110 1.85 -15.50 2.06
C TYR A 110 0.55 -15.16 1.34
N ASN A 111 -0.56 -15.79 1.73
CA ASN A 111 -1.89 -15.53 1.17
C ASN A 111 -2.46 -14.15 1.56
N ASP A 112 -1.82 -13.44 2.52
CA ASP A 112 -2.20 -12.06 2.83
C ASP A 112 -1.66 -11.07 1.78
N ALA A 113 -0.73 -11.50 0.91
CA ALA A 113 -0.25 -10.65 -0.16
C ALA A 113 -1.38 -10.30 -1.13
N GLY A 114 -1.46 -9.03 -1.55
CA GLY A 114 -2.49 -8.58 -2.47
C GLY A 114 -2.90 -7.14 -2.27
N LYS A 115 -4.04 -6.78 -2.87
CA LYS A 115 -4.60 -5.43 -2.82
C LYS A 115 -5.61 -5.32 -1.69
N TYR A 116 -5.39 -4.39 -0.78
CA TYR A 116 -6.34 -4.01 0.27
C TYR A 116 -6.98 -2.68 -0.09
N ILE A 117 -8.30 -2.59 0.10
CA ILE A 117 -9.06 -1.37 -0.15
C ILE A 117 -9.76 -0.98 1.15
N CYS A 118 -9.61 0.28 1.52
CA CYS A 118 -10.26 0.91 2.65
C CYS A 118 -11.39 1.79 2.11
N TYR A 119 -12.64 1.39 2.30
CA TYR A 119 -13.81 2.15 1.89
C TYR A 119 -14.27 3.04 3.03
N ILE A 120 -14.06 4.35 2.91
CA ILE A 120 -14.52 5.36 3.86
C ILE A 120 -15.85 5.92 3.33
N THR A 121 -16.96 5.52 3.91
CA THR A 121 -18.29 5.76 3.35
C THR A 121 -18.62 7.25 3.23
N LYS A 122 -18.40 8.03 4.29
CA LYS A 122 -18.78 9.46 4.32
C LYS A 122 -17.87 10.32 3.45
N ALA A 123 -16.60 9.99 3.37
CA ALA A 123 -15.63 10.75 2.58
C ALA A 123 -15.64 10.39 1.08
N HIS A 124 -16.41 9.39 0.66
CA HIS A 124 -16.40 8.85 -0.70
C HIS A 124 -14.97 8.54 -1.21
N GLN A 125 -14.09 8.14 -0.31
CA GLN A 125 -12.69 7.84 -0.59
C GLN A 125 -12.43 6.35 -0.43
N ASN A 126 -11.65 5.80 -1.37
CA ASN A 126 -11.32 4.38 -1.37
C ASN A 126 -9.81 4.20 -1.57
N PRO A 127 -8.97 4.64 -0.61
CA PRO A 127 -7.54 4.42 -0.70
C PRO A 127 -7.22 2.93 -0.76
N SER A 128 -6.21 2.59 -1.55
CA SER A 128 -5.79 1.21 -1.69
C SER A 128 -4.30 1.03 -1.42
N THR A 129 -3.97 -0.05 -0.76
CA THR A 129 -2.61 -0.44 -0.41
C THR A 129 -2.33 -1.83 -0.97
N ARG A 130 -1.16 -2.03 -1.56
CA ARG A 130 -0.69 -3.36 -1.94
C ARG A 130 0.27 -3.89 -0.88
N LEU A 131 -0.06 -5.02 -0.32
CA LEU A 131 0.80 -5.74 0.63
C LEU A 131 1.63 -6.79 -0.09
N PHE A 132 2.94 -6.78 0.15
CA PHE A 132 3.85 -7.86 -0.22
C PHE A 132 4.34 -8.57 1.05
N VAL A 133 4.32 -9.89 1.02
CA VAL A 133 4.82 -10.72 2.11
C VAL A 133 6.09 -11.43 1.64
N LYS A 134 7.21 -11.09 2.29
CA LYS A 134 8.52 -11.67 2.01
C LYS A 134 8.83 -12.81 2.99
N ASP A 135 9.75 -13.66 2.61
CA ASP A 135 10.24 -14.70 3.51
C ASP A 135 10.80 -14.10 4.80
N ARG A 136 10.65 -14.84 5.88
CA ARG A 136 11.37 -14.60 7.11
C ARG A 136 12.84 -14.93 6.83
N GLY A 137 13.62 -13.95 6.31
CA GLY A 137 15.02 -14.17 5.99
C GLY A 137 15.74 -14.84 7.15
N ASN A 138 16.22 -16.05 6.95
CA ASN A 138 17.25 -16.61 7.80
C ASN A 138 18.45 -15.66 7.71
N HIS A 139 18.75 -14.95 8.76
CA HIS A 139 20.04 -14.30 8.92
C HIS A 139 21.10 -15.41 8.86
N GLY A 140 21.81 -15.53 7.74
CA GLY A 140 23.06 -16.25 7.72
C GLY A 140 23.21 -17.42 6.74
N THR A 141 22.74 -17.29 5.50
CA THR A 141 23.41 -18.03 4.42
C THR A 141 23.47 -17.12 3.20
N ALA A 142 24.60 -16.40 3.06
CA ALA A 142 24.99 -15.96 1.74
C ALA A 142 24.85 -17.19 0.82
N THR A 143 24.07 -17.07 -0.23
CA THR A 143 23.83 -18.21 -1.12
C THR A 143 25.16 -18.74 -1.60
N ARG A 144 25.27 -20.04 -1.80
CA ARG A 144 26.51 -20.69 -2.30
C ARG A 144 27.07 -19.97 -3.53
N ALA A 145 26.16 -19.37 -4.33
CA ALA A 145 26.51 -18.56 -5.50
C ALA A 145 27.22 -17.24 -5.13
N GLU A 146 26.77 -16.53 -4.09
CA GLU A 146 27.43 -15.29 -3.64
C GLU A 146 28.79 -15.54 -3.03
N ARG A 147 28.97 -16.66 -2.30
CA ARG A 147 30.27 -17.09 -1.79
C ARG A 147 31.24 -17.44 -2.92
N ILE A 148 30.75 -18.13 -3.96
CA ILE A 148 31.58 -18.47 -5.11
C ILE A 148 31.96 -17.21 -5.90
N ALA A 149 31.03 -16.29 -6.12
CA ALA A 149 31.31 -15.02 -6.79
C ALA A 149 32.36 -14.17 -6.04
N SER A 150 32.26 -14.08 -4.71
CA SER A 150 33.26 -13.38 -3.89
C SER A 150 34.62 -14.04 -3.94
N PHE A 151 34.68 -15.37 -3.95
CA PHE A 151 35.93 -16.14 -4.07
C PHE A 151 36.59 -15.93 -5.44
N LEU A 152 35.80 -15.92 -6.52
CA LEU A 152 36.30 -15.71 -7.87
C LEU A 152 36.86 -14.28 -8.06
N ILE A 153 36.23 -13.28 -7.45
CA ILE A 153 36.73 -11.88 -7.46
C ILE A 153 38.06 -11.79 -6.73
N LEU A 154 38.17 -12.46 -5.56
CA LEU A 154 39.41 -12.46 -4.76
C LEU A 154 40.56 -13.17 -5.51
N LEU A 155 40.30 -14.28 -6.18
CA LEU A 155 41.29 -14.98 -7.00
C LEU A 155 41.76 -14.14 -8.20
N HIS A 156 40.83 -13.37 -8.79
CA HIS A 156 41.16 -12.49 -9.93
C HIS A 156 42.06 -11.34 -9.52
N THR A 157 41.84 -10.77 -8.32
CA THR A 157 42.67 -9.67 -7.81
C THR A 157 44.08 -10.13 -7.42
N LEU A 158 44.25 -11.39 -6.99
CA LEU A 158 45.57 -11.97 -6.65
C LEU A 158 46.42 -12.31 -7.88
N GLN A 159 45.85 -12.38 -9.08
CA GLN A 159 46.59 -12.60 -10.32
C GLN A 159 47.19 -11.32 -10.92
N TYR A 160 46.84 -10.14 -10.38
CA TYR A 160 47.32 -8.84 -10.86
C TYR A 160 48.29 -8.14 -9.89
N ILE A 161 48.79 -8.84 -8.86
CA ILE A 161 49.84 -8.44 -7.95
C ILE A 161 51.09 -9.27 -8.22
#